data_0d78c2fac0f15631a3523998e2f355c4
#
_entry.id   0d78c2fac0f15631a3523998e2f355c4
#
_cell.length_a   1.000
_cell.length_b   1.000
_cell.length_c   1.000
_cell.angle_alpha   90.00
_cell.angle_beta   90.00
_cell.angle_gamma   90.00
#
_symmetry.space_group_name_H-M   'P 1'
#
loop_
_entity.id
_entity.type
_entity.pdbx_description
1 polymer ?
#
loop_
_entity_poly.entity_id
_entity_poly.type
_entity_poly.pdbx_seq_one_letter_code
_entity_poly.pdbx_strand_id
1 'polypeptide(L)'
;MITHFLEEANNKMNFEILLADYKNKSHAADIIYLLDVYSKDPMGGGSPLSDNSKDNLIKKLSNIPHAFSVLCYVDNKPAGLINCFEVFSTFQCRPLINIHDVIVIAEFRGFGISQLMMKEVEGIARTNGCCKITLEVLERN
;
A
#
# COMPACT_ATOMS: atom_id res chain seq x y z
N MET A 1 -2.98 0.63 -14.04
CA MET A 1 -4.15 0.15 -13.26
C MET A 1 -4.50 -1.27 -13.69
N ILE A 2 -4.68 -2.15 -12.72
CA ILE A 2 -5.03 -3.54 -12.95
C ILE A 2 -6.39 -3.79 -12.28
N THR A 3 -7.32 -4.38 -13.02
CA THR A 3 -8.63 -4.77 -12.49
C THR A 3 -8.75 -6.29 -12.49
N HIS A 4 -9.10 -6.84 -11.33
CA HIS A 4 -9.30 -8.26 -11.13
C HIS A 4 -10.74 -8.53 -10.72
N PHE A 5 -11.31 -9.61 -11.26
CA PHE A 5 -12.64 -10.07 -10.92
C PHE A 5 -12.54 -11.43 -10.24
N LEU A 6 -13.15 -11.56 -9.08
CA LEU A 6 -13.30 -12.84 -8.39
C LEU A 6 -14.78 -13.21 -8.34
N GLU A 7 -15.07 -14.45 -8.72
CA GLU A 7 -16.39 -15.03 -8.56
C GLU A 7 -16.35 -16.01 -7.40
N GLU A 8 -17.03 -15.69 -6.33
CA GLU A 8 -17.24 -16.60 -5.21
C GLU A 8 -18.74 -16.78 -4.99
N ALA A 9 -19.22 -18.02 -5.06
CA ALA A 9 -20.55 -18.44 -4.65
C ALA A 9 -21.66 -17.40 -4.93
N ASN A 10 -21.81 -16.94 -6.15
CA ASN A 10 -22.77 -15.94 -6.63
C ASN A 10 -22.42 -14.47 -6.34
N ASN A 11 -21.27 -14.17 -5.72
CA ASN A 11 -20.82 -12.80 -5.51
C ASN A 11 -19.68 -12.49 -6.44
N LYS A 12 -19.85 -11.46 -7.28
CA LYS A 12 -18.79 -10.87 -8.06
C LYS A 12 -18.25 -9.66 -7.32
N MET A 13 -17.01 -9.73 -6.86
CA MET A 13 -16.31 -8.59 -6.27
C MET A 13 -15.35 -8.02 -7.30
N ASN A 14 -15.42 -6.72 -7.48
CA ASN A 14 -14.54 -6.00 -8.40
C ASN A 14 -13.36 -5.42 -7.62
N PHE A 15 -12.18 -5.98 -7.87
CA PHE A 15 -10.93 -5.52 -7.27
C PHE A 15 -10.19 -4.64 -8.26
N GLU A 16 -9.84 -3.45 -7.84
CA GLU A 16 -9.02 -2.52 -8.62
C GLU A 16 -7.72 -2.25 -7.86
N ILE A 17 -6.60 -2.59 -8.50
CA ILE A 17 -5.26 -2.35 -7.95
C ILE A 17 -4.61 -1.28 -8.80
N LEU A 18 -4.10 -0.24 -8.16
CA LEU A 18 -3.49 0.87 -8.89
C LEU A 18 -2.32 1.49 -8.14
N LEU A 19 -1.44 2.11 -8.91
CA LEU A 19 -0.41 2.99 -8.37
C LEU A 19 -1.06 4.31 -7.99
N ALA A 20 -0.93 4.71 -6.73
CA ALA A 20 -1.54 5.94 -6.25
C ALA A 20 -0.88 7.18 -6.88
N ASP A 21 -1.70 8.17 -7.14
CA ASP A 21 -1.25 9.51 -7.52
C ASP A 21 -1.44 10.42 -6.31
N TYR A 22 -0.35 10.86 -5.71
CA TYR A 22 -0.40 11.72 -4.52
C TYR A 22 -1.04 13.09 -4.79
N LYS A 23 -1.19 13.49 -6.04
CA LYS A 23 -1.88 14.72 -6.44
C LYS A 23 -3.39 14.50 -6.61
N ASN A 24 -3.83 13.26 -6.70
CA ASN A 24 -5.25 12.92 -6.76
C ASN A 24 -5.83 13.01 -5.36
N LYS A 25 -6.83 13.88 -5.17
CA LYS A 25 -7.42 14.14 -3.84
C LYS A 25 -8.07 12.90 -3.24
N SER A 26 -8.71 12.07 -4.05
CA SER A 26 -9.33 10.83 -3.57
C SER A 26 -8.28 9.83 -3.11
N HIS A 27 -7.22 9.63 -3.89
CA HIS A 27 -6.12 8.75 -3.50
C HIS A 27 -5.46 9.23 -2.20
N ALA A 28 -5.21 10.54 -2.09
CA ALA A 28 -4.63 11.13 -0.89
C ALA A 28 -5.49 10.88 0.34
N ALA A 29 -6.79 11.14 0.24
CA ALA A 29 -7.72 10.92 1.34
C ALA A 29 -7.82 9.45 1.73
N ASP A 30 -7.82 8.54 0.75
CA ASP A 30 -7.93 7.10 0.99
C ASP A 30 -6.67 6.52 1.63
N ILE A 31 -5.48 7.01 1.27
CA ILE A 31 -4.23 6.63 1.93
C ILE A 31 -4.29 7.01 3.42
N ILE A 32 -4.68 8.24 3.72
CA ILE A 32 -4.81 8.70 5.11
C ILE A 32 -5.85 7.89 5.87
N TYR A 33 -7.00 7.64 5.26
CA TYR A 33 -8.05 6.82 5.85
C TYR A 33 -7.54 5.42 6.22
N LEU A 34 -6.87 4.74 5.28
CA LEU A 34 -6.38 3.38 5.49
C LEU A 34 -5.29 3.33 6.57
N LEU A 35 -4.38 4.30 6.57
CA LEU A 35 -3.35 4.41 7.61
C LEU A 35 -3.96 4.68 8.96
N ASP A 36 -4.97 5.55 9.05
CA ASP A 36 -5.63 5.88 10.30
C ASP A 36 -6.38 4.68 10.88
N VAL A 37 -7.12 3.94 10.04
CA VAL A 37 -7.79 2.71 10.45
C VAL A 37 -6.79 1.69 10.99
N TYR A 38 -5.69 1.49 10.27
CA TYR A 38 -4.62 0.59 10.70
C TYR A 38 -3.97 1.04 12.01
N SER A 39 -3.72 2.33 12.13
CA SER A 39 -3.09 2.92 13.33
C SER A 39 -3.93 2.71 14.60
N LYS A 40 -5.25 2.74 14.47
CA LYS A 40 -6.20 2.48 15.59
C LYS A 40 -6.26 1.00 15.98
N ASP A 41 -5.93 0.09 15.07
CA ASP A 41 -5.90 -1.34 15.36
C ASP A 41 -4.78 -1.62 16.38
N PRO A 42 -5.01 -2.50 17.39
CA PRO A 42 -3.94 -2.90 18.32
C PRO A 42 -2.66 -3.37 17.64
N MET A 43 -2.80 -3.99 16.46
CA MET A 43 -1.64 -4.43 15.65
C MET A 43 -0.87 -3.27 15.05
N GLY A 44 -1.50 -2.12 14.86
CA GLY A 44 -0.89 -0.92 14.28
C GLY A 44 -0.50 0.15 15.28
N GLY A 45 -0.60 -0.14 16.59
CA GLY A 45 -0.24 0.81 17.65
C GLY A 45 -1.38 1.21 18.56
N GLY A 46 -2.64 1.01 18.18
CA GLY A 46 -3.83 1.23 19.01
C GLY A 46 -4.25 2.69 19.17
N SER A 47 -3.65 3.61 18.42
CA SER A 47 -3.97 5.04 18.50
C SER A 47 -4.18 5.61 17.09
N PRO A 48 -5.05 6.62 16.93
CA PRO A 48 -5.23 7.25 15.62
C PRO A 48 -3.94 7.95 15.16
N LEU A 49 -3.85 8.21 13.86
CA LEU A 49 -2.79 9.05 13.32
C LEU A 49 -2.86 10.43 13.98
N SER A 50 -1.68 11.03 14.21
CA SER A 50 -1.61 12.41 14.68
C SER A 50 -2.22 13.38 13.64
N ASP A 51 -2.70 14.53 14.13
CA ASP A 51 -3.20 15.57 13.23
C ASP A 51 -2.12 16.05 12.26
N ASN A 52 -0.87 16.14 12.74
CA ASN A 52 0.26 16.49 11.87
C ASN A 52 0.41 15.50 10.71
N SER A 53 0.33 14.21 10.98
CA SER A 53 0.44 13.18 9.94
C SER A 53 -0.75 13.26 8.96
N LYS A 54 -1.97 13.41 9.47
CA LYS A 54 -3.16 13.55 8.62
C LYS A 54 -3.05 14.75 7.68
N ASP A 55 -2.52 15.86 8.17
CA ASP A 55 -2.45 17.11 7.41
C ASP A 55 -1.28 17.18 6.43
N ASN A 56 -0.18 16.48 6.71
CA ASN A 56 1.09 16.72 6.02
C ASN A 56 1.69 15.50 5.32
N LEU A 57 1.23 14.27 5.60
CA LEU A 57 1.88 13.07 5.07
C LEU A 57 1.91 13.04 3.54
N ILE A 58 0.78 13.27 2.90
CA ILE A 58 0.70 13.17 1.43
C ILE A 58 1.56 14.22 0.76
N LYS A 59 1.56 15.44 1.31
CA LYS A 59 2.42 16.50 0.80
C LYS A 59 3.90 16.11 0.87
N LYS A 60 4.31 15.51 1.99
CA LYS A 60 5.68 15.04 2.16
C LYS A 60 6.02 13.89 1.23
N LEU A 61 5.13 12.89 1.11
CA LEU A 61 5.34 11.78 0.19
C LEU A 61 5.44 12.24 -1.26
N SER A 62 4.63 13.23 -1.66
CA SER A 62 4.66 13.77 -3.02
C SER A 62 5.99 14.42 -3.38
N ASN A 63 6.76 14.85 -2.38
CA ASN A 63 8.08 15.47 -2.55
C ASN A 63 9.23 14.46 -2.41
N ILE A 64 8.94 13.19 -2.17
CA ILE A 64 9.94 12.13 -2.11
C ILE A 64 9.92 11.37 -3.43
N PRO A 65 10.92 11.56 -4.33
CA PRO A 65 10.86 10.97 -5.67
C PRO A 65 10.82 9.45 -5.68
N HIS A 66 11.36 8.80 -4.65
CA HIS A 66 11.45 7.36 -4.56
C HIS A 66 10.31 6.72 -3.75
N ALA A 67 9.35 7.52 -3.28
CA ALA A 67 8.16 7.01 -2.58
C ALA A 67 7.05 6.68 -3.59
N PHE A 68 6.37 5.57 -3.37
CA PHE A 68 5.16 5.24 -4.10
C PHE A 68 4.23 4.40 -3.24
N SER A 69 2.95 4.43 -3.56
CA SER A 69 1.93 3.67 -2.86
C SER A 69 1.07 2.91 -3.85
N VAL A 70 0.69 1.69 -3.47
CA VAL A 70 -0.27 0.87 -4.21
C VAL A 70 -1.56 0.83 -3.42
N LEU A 71 -2.67 1.13 -4.08
CA LEU A 71 -4.01 1.10 -3.48
C LEU A 71 -4.82 -0.05 -4.07
N CYS A 72 -5.66 -0.63 -3.24
CA CYS A 72 -6.69 -1.56 -3.67
C CYS A 72 -8.07 -1.01 -3.31
N TYR A 73 -8.96 -1.02 -4.29
CA TYR A 73 -10.37 -0.72 -4.11
C TYR A 73 -11.19 -1.99 -4.34
N VAL A 74 -12.19 -2.21 -3.51
CA VAL A 74 -13.18 -3.26 -3.68
C VAL A 74 -14.52 -2.59 -3.86
N ASP A 75 -15.15 -2.77 -5.01
CA ASP A 75 -16.42 -2.10 -5.36
C ASP A 75 -16.37 -0.60 -5.07
N ASN A 76 -15.28 0.04 -5.47
CA ASN A 76 -14.98 1.47 -5.31
C ASN A 76 -14.74 1.92 -3.85
N LYS A 77 -14.57 1.00 -2.92
CA LYS A 77 -14.24 1.30 -1.53
C LYS A 77 -12.76 1.04 -1.26
N PRO A 78 -12.07 1.94 -0.57
CA PRO A 78 -10.66 1.69 -0.22
C PRO A 78 -10.56 0.49 0.71
N ALA A 79 -9.75 -0.48 0.31
CA ALA A 79 -9.64 -1.77 0.99
C ALA A 79 -8.23 -2.10 1.43
N GLY A 80 -7.22 -1.65 0.68
CA GLY A 80 -5.83 -2.00 0.97
C GLY A 80 -4.84 -0.96 0.48
N LEU A 81 -3.67 -0.99 1.09
CA LEU A 81 -2.59 -0.04 0.84
C LEU A 81 -1.25 -0.72 1.07
N ILE A 82 -0.31 -0.50 0.16
CA ILE A 82 1.11 -0.77 0.39
C ILE A 82 1.88 0.52 0.18
N ASN A 83 2.62 0.97 1.19
CA ASN A 83 3.55 2.09 1.06
C ASN A 83 4.95 1.57 0.84
N CYS A 84 5.62 2.09 -0.18
CA CYS A 84 6.93 1.63 -0.62
C CYS A 84 7.91 2.79 -0.81
N PHE A 85 9.19 2.45 -0.67
CA PHE A 85 10.29 3.34 -1.02
C PHE A 85 11.29 2.57 -1.86
N GLU A 86 11.69 3.14 -2.99
CA GLU A 86 12.79 2.59 -3.76
C GLU A 86 14.10 3.09 -3.13
N VAL A 87 14.96 2.16 -2.77
CA VAL A 87 16.26 2.43 -2.19
C VAL A 87 17.34 1.71 -3.00
N PHE A 88 18.60 1.80 -2.61
CA PHE A 88 19.70 1.29 -3.41
C PHE A 88 20.52 0.27 -2.64
N SER A 89 20.81 -0.86 -3.29
CA SER A 89 21.72 -1.86 -2.77
C SER A 89 23.14 -1.56 -3.24
N THR A 90 24.02 -1.20 -2.32
CA THR A 90 25.41 -0.93 -2.64
C THR A 90 26.15 -2.18 -3.08
N PHE A 91 25.85 -3.33 -2.49
CA PHE A 91 26.48 -4.61 -2.85
C PHE A 91 26.08 -5.09 -4.24
N GLN A 92 24.80 -4.95 -4.58
CA GLN A 92 24.28 -5.39 -5.88
C GLN A 92 24.39 -4.31 -6.96
N CYS A 93 24.68 -3.08 -6.56
CA CYS A 93 24.69 -1.92 -7.45
C CYS A 93 23.38 -1.79 -8.24
N ARG A 94 22.26 -2.03 -7.56
CA ARG A 94 20.93 -2.03 -8.16
C ARG A 94 19.92 -1.48 -7.16
N PRO A 95 18.81 -0.92 -7.64
CA PRO A 95 17.74 -0.53 -6.74
C PRO A 95 17.08 -1.74 -6.09
N LEU A 96 16.41 -1.49 -5.00
CA LEU A 96 15.51 -2.43 -4.35
C LEU A 96 14.27 -1.66 -3.87
N ILE A 97 13.20 -2.38 -3.61
CA ILE A 97 11.99 -1.77 -3.02
C ILE A 97 11.90 -2.21 -1.57
N ASN A 98 11.75 -1.22 -0.68
CA ASN A 98 11.42 -1.46 0.72
C ASN A 98 9.93 -1.22 0.91
N ILE A 99 9.21 -2.24 1.37
CA ILE A 99 7.81 -2.13 1.75
C ILE A 99 7.75 -1.72 3.21
N HIS A 100 7.16 -0.55 3.45
CA HIS A 100 7.07 0.02 4.79
C HIS A 100 5.75 -0.33 5.49
N ASP A 101 4.64 -0.34 4.77
CA ASP A 101 3.33 -0.70 5.29
C ASP A 101 2.59 -1.62 4.33
N VAL A 102 1.93 -2.65 4.87
CA VAL A 102 0.98 -3.48 4.14
C VAL A 102 -0.31 -3.50 4.96
N ILE A 103 -1.37 -2.93 4.41
CA ILE A 103 -2.63 -2.74 5.11
C ILE A 103 -3.76 -3.34 4.29
N VAL A 104 -4.57 -4.19 4.93
CA VAL A 104 -5.87 -4.62 4.42
C VAL A 104 -6.85 -4.43 5.57
N ILE A 105 -7.88 -3.62 5.37
CA ILE A 105 -8.85 -3.37 6.43
C ILE A 105 -9.68 -4.62 6.71
N ALA A 106 -10.16 -4.73 7.96
CA ALA A 106 -10.73 -5.96 8.51
C ALA A 106 -11.84 -6.58 7.65
N GLU A 107 -12.75 -5.75 7.13
CA GLU A 107 -13.91 -6.23 6.36
C GLU A 107 -13.51 -6.88 5.02
N PHE A 108 -12.31 -6.59 4.51
CA PHE A 108 -11.84 -7.11 3.22
C PHE A 108 -10.74 -8.17 3.36
N ARG A 109 -10.44 -8.61 4.56
CA ARG A 109 -9.46 -9.69 4.80
C ARG A 109 -9.99 -11.03 4.33
N GLY A 110 -9.09 -11.92 3.92
CA GLY A 110 -9.44 -13.26 3.46
C GLY A 110 -9.78 -13.36 1.98
N PHE A 111 -9.67 -12.30 1.20
CA PHE A 111 -9.95 -12.29 -0.23
C PHE A 111 -8.68 -12.24 -1.10
N GLY A 112 -7.50 -12.32 -0.50
CA GLY A 112 -6.24 -12.31 -1.25
C GLY A 112 -5.77 -10.94 -1.72
N ILE A 113 -6.26 -9.85 -1.11
CA ILE A 113 -5.95 -8.48 -1.52
C ILE A 113 -4.46 -8.16 -1.36
N SER A 114 -3.84 -8.56 -0.24
CA SER A 114 -2.42 -8.32 -0.03
C SER A 114 -1.57 -8.96 -1.13
N GLN A 115 -1.93 -10.16 -1.57
CA GLN A 115 -1.24 -10.87 -2.63
C GLN A 115 -1.40 -10.18 -3.99
N LEU A 116 -2.60 -9.66 -4.27
CA LEU A 116 -2.84 -8.88 -5.50
C LEU A 116 -2.01 -7.61 -5.53
N MET A 117 -1.96 -6.89 -4.41
CA MET A 117 -1.14 -5.68 -4.29
C MET A 117 0.34 -6.00 -4.38
N MET A 118 0.79 -7.10 -3.77
CA MET A 118 2.20 -7.53 -3.84
C MET A 118 2.62 -7.86 -5.28
N LYS A 119 1.75 -8.45 -6.07
CA LYS A 119 2.03 -8.69 -7.50
C LYS A 119 2.27 -7.39 -8.26
N GLU A 120 1.52 -6.35 -7.94
CA GLU A 120 1.73 -5.03 -8.53
C GLU A 120 3.11 -4.47 -8.16
N VAL A 121 3.48 -4.56 -6.87
CA VAL A 121 4.80 -4.14 -6.39
C VAL A 121 5.92 -4.93 -7.08
N GLU A 122 5.76 -6.25 -7.24
CA GLU A 122 6.70 -7.11 -7.94
C GLU A 122 6.88 -6.68 -9.41
N GLY A 123 5.78 -6.31 -10.07
CA GLY A 123 5.82 -5.80 -11.44
C GLY A 123 6.61 -4.51 -11.55
N ILE A 124 6.39 -3.59 -10.62
CA ILE A 124 7.14 -2.32 -10.54
C ILE A 124 8.62 -2.60 -10.29
N ALA A 125 8.93 -3.51 -9.38
CA ALA A 125 10.31 -3.90 -9.08
C ALA A 125 11.03 -4.43 -10.32
N ARG A 126 10.38 -5.31 -11.08
CA ARG A 126 10.96 -5.85 -12.33
C ARG A 126 11.19 -4.76 -13.37
N THR A 127 10.21 -3.90 -13.55
CA THR A 127 10.31 -2.78 -14.51
C THR A 127 11.47 -1.86 -14.17
N ASN A 128 11.70 -1.62 -12.88
CA ASN A 128 12.75 -0.72 -12.41
C ASN A 128 14.12 -1.40 -12.24
N GLY A 129 14.23 -2.68 -12.55
CA GLY A 129 15.49 -3.41 -12.42
C GLY A 129 15.92 -3.68 -10.99
N CYS A 130 14.97 -3.76 -10.07
CA CYS A 130 15.28 -4.00 -8.66
C CYS A 130 15.82 -5.42 -8.44
N CYS A 131 16.78 -5.55 -7.52
CA CYS A 131 17.39 -6.84 -7.18
C CYS A 131 16.56 -7.62 -6.14
N LYS A 132 15.75 -6.93 -5.34
CA LYS A 132 14.93 -7.57 -4.31
C LYS A 132 13.85 -6.63 -3.79
N ILE A 133 12.93 -7.21 -3.02
CA ILE A 133 11.93 -6.48 -2.23
C ILE A 133 12.17 -6.85 -0.77
N THR A 134 12.23 -5.84 0.09
CA THR A 134 12.34 -6.02 1.54
C THR A 134 11.06 -5.56 2.21
N LEU A 135 10.71 -6.21 3.31
CA LEU A 135 9.52 -5.91 4.09
C LEU A 135 9.93 -5.59 5.53
N GLU A 136 9.50 -4.44 6.03
CA GLU A 136 9.66 -4.12 7.45
C GLU A 136 8.56 -4.81 8.25
N VAL A 137 8.99 -5.52 9.29
CA VAL A 137 8.10 -6.24 10.20
C VAL A 137 8.30 -5.71 11.60
N LEU A 138 7.20 -5.34 12.26
CA LEU A 138 7.24 -5.02 13.67
C LEU A 138 7.44 -6.30 14.47
N GLU A 139 8.55 -6.38 15.20
CA GLU A 139 8.74 -7.44 16.16
C GLU A 139 7.88 -7.18 17.39
N ARG A 140 7.12 -8.19 17.79
CA ARG A 140 6.37 -8.15 19.03
C ARG A 140 6.96 -9.15 20.00
N ASN A 141 7.28 -8.65 21.14
CA ASN A 141 7.66 -9.47 22.27
C ASN A 141 6.42 -9.88 23.07
#